data_c3bcc86ae1a789a987064933e4e25c78
#
_entry.id   c3bcc86ae1a789a987064933e4e25c78
#
_cell.length_a   1.000
_cell.length_b   1.000
_cell.length_c   1.000
_cell.angle_alpha   90.00
_cell.angle_beta   90.00
_cell.angle_gamma   90.00
#
_symmetry.space_group_name_H-M   'P 1'
#
loop_
_entity.id
_entity.type
_entity.pdbx_description
1 polymer ?
#
loop_
_entity_poly.entity_id
_entity_poly.type
_entity_poly.pdbx_seq_one_letter_code
_entity_poly.pdbx_strand_id
1 'polypeptide(L)' 'MDSLDYGIIDLLRQNARAGYGDIGEVIGLSASAVKRRVDRLVADKVIRGFTIQVDPAVDGLGTEAYVEL' A
#
# COMPACT_ATOMS: atom_id res chain seq x y z
N MET A 1 -4.55 0.07 16.07
CA MET A 1 -4.19 -0.85 14.97
C MET A 1 -3.91 -2.22 15.55
N ASP A 2 -4.38 -3.24 14.86
CA ASP A 2 -4.16 -4.59 15.34
C ASP A 2 -3.16 -5.29 14.41
N SER A 3 -2.91 -6.58 14.67
CA SER A 3 -1.89 -7.28 13.91
C SER A 3 -2.27 -7.42 12.43
N LEU A 4 -3.55 -7.44 12.12
CA LEU A 4 -3.97 -7.50 10.71
C LEU A 4 -3.65 -6.21 9.99
N ASP A 5 -3.83 -5.08 10.66
CA ASP A 5 -3.46 -3.79 10.05
C ASP A 5 -1.97 -3.71 9.81
N TYR A 6 -1.16 -4.16 10.75
CA TYR A 6 0.28 -4.18 10.55
C TYR A 6 0.67 -5.11 9.41
N GLY A 7 -0.01 -6.24 9.29
CA GLY A 7 0.24 -7.14 8.18
C GLY A 7 -0.07 -6.52 6.84
N ILE A 8 -1.17 -5.79 6.76
CA ILE A 8 -1.54 -5.09 5.52
C ILE A 8 -0.48 -4.06 5.17
N ILE A 9 -0.06 -3.27 6.14
CA ILE A 9 0.95 -2.25 5.91
C ILE A 9 2.25 -2.87 5.43
N ASP A 10 2.64 -3.97 6.04
CA ASP A 10 3.88 -4.64 5.69
C ASP A 10 3.84 -5.15 4.25
N LEU A 11 2.74 -5.74 3.86
CA LEU A 11 2.59 -6.23 2.49
C LEU A 11 2.58 -5.09 1.49
N LEU A 12 1.95 -3.98 1.84
CA LEU A 12 1.93 -2.81 0.95
C LEU A 12 3.29 -2.15 0.86
N ARG A 13 4.09 -2.22 1.90
CA ARG A 13 5.46 -1.73 1.81
C ARG A 13 6.29 -2.53 0.82
N GLN A 14 6.05 -3.83 0.77
CA GLN A 14 6.75 -4.69 -0.16
C GLN A 14 6.27 -4.49 -1.59
N ASN A 15 4.97 -4.22 -1.75
CA ASN A 15 4.38 -4.05 -3.07
C ASN A 15 3.15 -3.17 -2.95
N ALA A 16 3.32 -1.88 -3.23
CA ALA A 16 2.22 -0.93 -3.12
C ALA A 16 1.09 -1.20 -4.12
N ARG A 17 1.33 -2.07 -5.09
CA ARG A 17 0.32 -2.45 -6.06
C ARG A 17 -0.37 -3.76 -5.73
N ALA A 18 -0.08 -4.34 -4.59
CA ALA A 18 -0.69 -5.60 -4.23
C ALA A 18 -2.21 -5.46 -4.21
N GLY A 19 -2.89 -6.44 -4.78
CA GLY A 19 -4.34 -6.44 -4.79
C GLY A 19 -4.89 -6.78 -3.42
N TYR A 20 -6.06 -6.27 -3.13
CA TYR A 20 -6.69 -6.55 -1.84
C TYR A 20 -6.97 -8.04 -1.68
N GLY A 21 -7.31 -8.73 -2.77
CA GLY A 21 -7.52 -10.16 -2.70
C GLY A 21 -6.25 -10.91 -2.35
N ASP A 22 -5.13 -10.49 -2.93
CA ASP A 22 -3.85 -11.11 -2.64
C ASP A 22 -3.44 -10.89 -1.19
N ILE A 23 -3.62 -9.67 -0.71
CA ILE A 23 -3.33 -9.36 0.68
C ILE A 23 -4.21 -10.21 1.59
N GLY A 24 -5.50 -10.29 1.25
CA GLY A 24 -6.43 -11.06 2.05
C GLY A 24 -6.05 -12.52 2.15
N GLU A 25 -5.55 -13.10 1.06
CA GLU A 25 -5.12 -14.48 1.09
C GLU A 25 -3.99 -14.70 2.08
N VAL A 26 -3.10 -13.75 2.19
CA VAL A 26 -1.97 -13.88 3.10
C VAL A 26 -2.40 -13.76 4.55
N ILE A 27 -3.30 -12.82 4.84
CA ILE A 27 -3.66 -12.53 6.22
C ILE A 27 -5.00 -13.13 6.66
N GLY A 28 -5.69 -13.81 5.74
CA GLY A 28 -6.93 -14.50 6.11
C GLY A 28 -8.17 -13.64 6.10
N LEU A 29 -8.23 -12.65 5.22
CA LEU A 29 -9.39 -11.78 5.10
C LEU A 29 -9.90 -11.78 3.67
N SER A 30 -11.16 -11.39 3.49
CA SER A 30 -11.69 -11.18 2.14
C SER A 30 -11.14 -9.88 1.58
N ALA A 31 -11.21 -9.73 0.26
CA ALA A 31 -10.75 -8.52 -0.39
C ALA A 31 -11.50 -7.29 0.13
N SER A 32 -12.80 -7.42 0.34
CA SER A 32 -13.58 -6.28 0.82
C SER A 32 -13.23 -5.91 2.25
N ALA A 33 -12.88 -6.89 3.06
CA ALA A 33 -12.43 -6.60 4.42
C ALA A 33 -11.08 -5.89 4.42
N VAL A 34 -10.18 -6.32 3.53
CA VAL A 34 -8.89 -5.65 3.39
C VAL A 34 -9.09 -4.21 2.94
N LYS A 35 -9.95 -4.00 1.94
CA LYS A 35 -10.22 -2.66 1.45
C LYS A 35 -10.74 -1.76 2.55
N ARG A 36 -11.65 -2.26 3.38
CA ARG A 36 -12.20 -1.46 4.45
C ARG A 36 -11.12 -1.04 5.43
N ARG A 37 -10.20 -1.93 5.74
CA ARG A 37 -9.11 -1.60 6.65
C ARG A 37 -8.14 -0.60 6.03
N VAL A 38 -7.83 -0.78 4.74
CA VAL A 38 -6.95 0.16 4.05
C VAL A 38 -7.58 1.54 4.00
N ASP A 39 -8.87 1.61 3.68
CA ASP A 39 -9.56 2.90 3.64
C ASP A 39 -9.50 3.61 4.99
N ARG A 40 -9.63 2.86 6.06
CA ARG A 40 -9.55 3.43 7.39
C ARG A 40 -8.14 3.90 7.70
N LEU A 41 -7.12 3.13 7.31
CA LEU A 41 -5.74 3.53 7.54
C LEU A 41 -5.39 4.79 6.76
N VAL A 42 -5.93 4.93 5.57
CA VAL A 42 -5.74 6.14 4.78
C VAL A 42 -6.47 7.32 5.44
N ALA A 43 -7.70 7.11 5.89
CA ALA A 43 -8.46 8.16 6.54
C ALA A 43 -7.80 8.64 7.82
N ASP A 44 -7.16 7.74 8.55
CA ASP A 44 -6.47 8.08 9.78
C ASP A 44 -5.04 8.57 9.52
N LYS A 45 -4.65 8.68 8.25
CA LYS A 45 -3.34 9.16 7.84
C LYS A 45 -2.20 8.28 8.31
N VAL A 46 -2.48 7.04 8.63
CA VAL A 46 -1.44 6.06 8.87
C VAL A 46 -0.76 5.71 7.56
N ILE A 47 -1.57 5.51 6.51
CA ILE A 47 -1.06 5.37 5.16
C ILE A 47 -1.23 6.73 4.50
N ARG A 48 -0.12 7.36 4.14
CA ARG A 48 -0.16 8.70 3.57
C ARG A 48 -0.18 8.71 2.06
N GLY A 49 0.09 7.57 1.45
CA GLY A 49 0.10 7.47 0.00
C GLY A 49 0.72 6.18 -0.42
N PHE A 50 0.75 5.98 -1.72
CA PHE A 50 1.32 4.78 -2.32
C PHE A 50 2.38 5.23 -3.30
N THR A 51 3.57 4.59 -3.24
CA THR A 51 4.66 5.04 -4.07
C THR A 51 5.41 3.81 -4.58
N ILE A 52 6.30 4.05 -5.50
CA ILE A 52 7.16 3.00 -6.03
C ILE A 52 8.59 3.37 -5.78
N GLN A 53 9.45 2.37 -5.81
CA GLN A 53 10.87 2.59 -5.77
C GLN A 53 11.37 2.62 -7.19
N VAL A 54 12.18 3.62 -7.50
CA VAL A 54 12.69 3.80 -8.85
C VAL A 54 14.20 3.68 -8.80
N ASP A 55 14.75 2.98 -9.79
CA ASP A 55 16.19 2.84 -9.92
C ASP A 55 16.79 4.23 -10.05
N PRO A 56 17.84 4.54 -9.30
CA PRO A 56 18.47 5.85 -9.40
C PRO A 56 18.91 6.22 -10.83
N ALA A 57 19.20 5.25 -11.65
CA ALA A 57 19.55 5.52 -13.03
C ALA A 57 18.40 6.10 -13.82
N VAL A 58 17.17 5.82 -13.40
CA VAL A 58 15.98 6.34 -14.06
C VAL A 58 15.48 7.59 -13.40
N ASP A 59 15.88 7.79 -12.17
CA ASP A 59 15.31 8.81 -11.31
C ASP A 59 15.49 10.22 -11.83
N GLY A 60 16.50 10.46 -12.64
CA GLY A 60 16.73 11.79 -13.15
C GLY A 60 15.88 12.21 -14.32
N LEU A 61 14.90 11.42 -14.68
CA LEU A 61 14.10 11.68 -15.86
C LEU A 61 12.85 12.47 -15.57
N GLY A 62 12.96 13.50 -14.76
CA GLY A 62 11.83 14.35 -14.52
C GLY A 62 10.86 13.75 -13.54
N THR A 63 11.38 13.17 -12.56
CA THR A 63 10.56 12.44 -11.67
C THR A 63 9.67 13.23 -10.82
N GLU A 64 9.91 14.49 -10.68
CA GLU A 64 8.97 15.27 -9.94
C GLU A 64 7.65 15.28 -10.63
N ALA A 65 7.58 14.82 -11.84
CA ALA A 65 6.31 14.75 -12.49
C ALA A 65 5.48 13.59 -12.02
N TYR A 66 6.03 12.64 -11.35
CA TYR A 66 5.18 11.59 -10.93
C TYR A 66 4.42 12.01 -9.76
N VAL A 67 3.28 11.47 -9.60
CA VAL A 67 2.38 11.95 -8.74
C VAL A 67 2.09 10.96 -7.76
N GLU A 68 1.81 11.43 -6.65
CA GLU A 68 1.25 10.65 -5.73
C GLU A 68 -0.14 10.54 -5.99
N LEU A 69 -0.76 9.61 -5.74
CA LEU A 69 -2.12 9.40 -6.11
C LEU A 69 -3.11 9.81 -5.04
#